data_98a843d99725b906fc9656df174baade
#
_entry.id   98a843d99725b906fc9656df174baade
#
_cell.length_a   1.000
_cell.length_b   1.000
_cell.length_c   1.000
_cell.angle_alpha   90.00
_cell.angle_beta   90.00
_cell.angle_gamma   90.00
#
_symmetry.space_group_name_H-M   'P 1'
#
loop_
_entity.id
_entity.type
_entity.pdbx_description
1 polymer ?
#
loop_
_entity_poly.entity_id
_entity_poly.type
_entity_poly.pdbx_seq_one_letter_code
_entity_poly.pdbx_strand_id
1 'polypeptide(L)'
;MRDKISPSMMCADVMQMADILNCFERNNIEYLHIDVMDGVFVPNYQLGTDFCKIMKKNSKIPLDIHLMVENPEIKLSYFEFGSDDIVSIHAETTKHIQRVLTQIKQKGAKAFLALNPATPISYLDYLLDDIDGVMLMTVNPGFAGQNLIPQCLKKIEQVRALLDGRGYSHIEIEVDGNVSFENIPKMKKAGANIFVGGTSSVFNQSHTIDENIAKMRELFK
;
A
#
# COMPACT_ATOMS: atom_id res chain seq x y z
N MET A 1 -7.30 -13.73 -7.52
CA MET A 1 -7.39 -12.24 -7.64
C MET A 1 -6.46 -11.79 -8.75
N ARG A 2 -6.70 -10.60 -9.34
CA ARG A 2 -5.78 -10.00 -10.32
C ARG A 2 -4.65 -9.27 -9.60
N ASP A 3 -3.41 -9.41 -10.08
CA ASP A 3 -2.27 -8.67 -9.55
C ASP A 3 -2.33 -7.19 -9.96
N LYS A 4 -1.99 -6.30 -9.06
CA LYS A 4 -2.09 -4.84 -9.18
C LYS A 4 -0.76 -4.17 -8.83
N ILE A 5 -0.50 -3.04 -9.48
CA ILE A 5 0.66 -2.20 -9.20
C ILE A 5 0.16 -0.90 -8.54
N SER A 6 0.79 -0.53 -7.44
CA SER A 6 0.58 0.73 -6.72
C SER A 6 1.93 1.47 -6.58
N PRO A 7 2.32 2.34 -7.54
CA PRO A 7 3.59 3.05 -7.47
C PRO A 7 3.65 4.00 -6.27
N SER A 8 4.72 3.90 -5.46
CA SER A 8 4.93 4.78 -4.30
C SER A 8 5.34 6.18 -4.77
N MET A 9 4.43 7.14 -4.60
CA MET A 9 4.63 8.51 -5.05
C MET A 9 5.71 9.27 -4.28
N MET A 10 6.13 8.79 -3.12
CA MET A 10 7.30 9.34 -2.42
C MET A 10 8.61 9.11 -3.18
N CYS A 11 8.65 8.16 -4.13
CA CYS A 11 9.79 7.85 -4.97
C CYS A 11 9.78 8.62 -6.30
N ALA A 12 8.69 9.31 -6.61
CA ALA A 12 8.51 10.07 -7.84
C ALA A 12 9.25 11.41 -7.80
N ASP A 13 9.82 11.82 -8.95
CA ASP A 13 10.34 13.17 -9.10
C ASP A 13 9.17 14.17 -9.19
N VAL A 14 9.03 15.02 -8.19
CA VAL A 14 7.96 16.02 -8.11
C VAL A 14 7.99 17.02 -9.29
N MET A 15 9.15 17.24 -9.91
CA MET A 15 9.29 18.13 -11.07
C MET A 15 8.80 17.49 -12.39
N GLN A 16 8.61 16.16 -12.40
CA GLN A 16 8.13 15.39 -13.54
C GLN A 16 6.74 14.79 -13.30
N MET A 17 6.03 15.24 -12.28
CA MET A 17 4.79 14.61 -11.81
C MET A 17 3.73 14.45 -12.90
N ALA A 18 3.55 15.47 -13.78
CA ALA A 18 2.57 15.39 -14.86
C ALA A 18 2.90 14.27 -15.87
N ASP A 19 4.18 14.14 -16.25
CA ASP A 19 4.62 13.12 -17.20
C ASP A 19 4.53 11.72 -16.57
N ILE A 20 4.82 11.61 -15.27
CA ILE A 20 4.68 10.36 -14.50
C ILE A 20 3.21 9.91 -14.45
N LEU A 21 2.28 10.81 -14.14
CA LEU A 21 0.85 10.51 -14.13
C LEU A 21 0.35 10.06 -15.51
N ASN A 22 0.74 10.76 -16.58
CA ASN A 22 0.42 10.37 -17.96
C ASN A 22 1.00 8.98 -18.28
N CYS A 23 2.21 8.68 -17.81
CA CYS A 23 2.82 7.36 -17.95
C CYS A 23 2.00 6.28 -17.24
N PHE A 24 1.55 6.53 -16.02
CA PHE A 24 0.76 5.59 -15.26
C PHE A 24 -0.62 5.35 -15.88
N GLU A 25 -1.29 6.38 -16.37
CA GLU A 25 -2.59 6.24 -17.05
C GLU A 25 -2.49 5.37 -18.33
N ARG A 26 -1.51 5.61 -19.20
CA ARG A 26 -1.32 4.79 -20.42
C ARG A 26 -0.90 3.35 -20.13
N ASN A 27 -0.28 3.08 -18.97
CA ASN A 27 0.09 1.74 -18.51
C ASN A 27 -0.99 1.06 -17.65
N ASN A 28 -2.17 1.68 -17.52
CA ASN A 28 -3.29 1.17 -16.73
C ASN A 28 -2.88 0.79 -15.29
N ILE A 29 -2.16 1.68 -14.62
CA ILE A 29 -1.82 1.52 -13.21
C ILE A 29 -3.10 1.53 -12.37
N GLU A 30 -3.19 0.62 -11.39
CA GLU A 30 -4.40 0.42 -10.62
C GLU A 30 -4.58 1.43 -9.49
N TYR A 31 -3.48 1.85 -8.83
CA TYR A 31 -3.49 2.78 -7.70
C TYR A 31 -2.29 3.71 -7.71
N LEU A 32 -2.37 4.84 -7.00
CA LEU A 32 -1.23 5.69 -6.64
C LEU A 32 -1.00 5.56 -5.13
N HIS A 33 0.11 4.96 -4.73
CA HIS A 33 0.46 4.79 -3.32
C HIS A 33 1.01 6.08 -2.72
N ILE A 34 0.35 6.59 -1.68
CA ILE A 34 0.66 7.85 -1.02
C ILE A 34 1.11 7.59 0.42
N ASP A 35 2.40 7.63 0.65
CA ASP A 35 3.00 7.47 1.97
C ASP A 35 2.85 8.74 2.80
N VAL A 36 1.88 8.78 3.71
CA VAL A 36 1.65 9.91 4.62
C VAL A 36 2.34 9.65 5.95
N MET A 37 3.29 10.51 6.30
CA MET A 37 4.09 10.38 7.52
C MET A 37 4.03 11.64 8.37
N ASP A 38 3.90 11.49 9.70
CA ASP A 38 3.69 12.60 10.64
C ASP A 38 4.91 12.94 11.52
N GLY A 39 6.03 12.22 11.33
CA GLY A 39 7.23 12.41 12.14
C GLY A 39 7.11 11.87 13.58
N VAL A 40 6.01 11.18 13.91
CA VAL A 40 5.76 10.61 15.24
C VAL A 40 5.77 9.09 15.19
N PHE A 41 4.91 8.49 14.36
CA PHE A 41 4.90 7.02 14.17
C PHE A 41 6.17 6.55 13.47
N VAL A 42 6.64 7.32 12.49
CA VAL A 42 7.91 7.10 11.79
C VAL A 42 8.76 8.37 11.84
N PRO A 43 10.11 8.29 11.92
CA PRO A 43 10.97 9.46 12.08
C PRO A 43 11.22 10.19 10.74
N ASN A 44 10.14 10.48 10.01
CA ASN A 44 10.15 11.17 8.73
C ASN A 44 8.83 11.92 8.51
N TYR A 45 8.86 12.97 7.69
CA TYR A 45 7.67 13.66 7.19
C TYR A 45 7.55 13.43 5.69
N GLN A 46 6.41 12.94 5.24
CA GLN A 46 6.18 12.71 3.81
C GLN A 46 4.72 13.00 3.47
N LEU A 47 4.54 13.44 2.24
CA LEU A 47 3.27 13.68 1.57
C LEU A 47 2.12 14.04 2.54
N GLY A 48 1.04 14.59 2.07
CA GLY A 48 -0.03 15.01 2.95
C GLY A 48 -1.31 15.29 2.19
N THR A 49 -2.26 15.96 2.86
CA THR A 49 -3.61 16.21 2.34
C THR A 49 -3.61 16.97 1.01
N ASP A 50 -2.76 17.98 0.86
CA ASP A 50 -2.70 18.77 -0.37
C ASP A 50 -2.11 17.95 -1.54
N PHE A 51 -1.16 17.06 -1.26
CA PHE A 51 -0.65 16.14 -2.28
C PHE A 51 -1.77 15.20 -2.78
N CYS A 52 -2.55 14.61 -1.87
CA CYS A 52 -3.70 13.78 -2.24
C CYS A 52 -4.71 14.55 -3.11
N LYS A 53 -5.05 15.79 -2.74
CA LYS A 53 -5.94 16.66 -3.52
C LYS A 53 -5.39 16.95 -4.92
N ILE A 54 -4.08 17.22 -5.03
CA ILE A 54 -3.41 17.48 -6.31
C ILE A 54 -3.47 16.22 -7.19
N MET A 55 -3.18 15.05 -6.63
CA MET A 55 -3.26 13.78 -7.39
C MET A 55 -4.67 13.53 -7.91
N LYS A 56 -5.68 13.64 -7.06
CA LYS A 56 -7.10 13.49 -7.46
C LYS A 56 -7.54 14.47 -8.53
N LYS A 57 -7.02 15.71 -8.50
CA LYS A 57 -7.36 16.72 -9.52
C LYS A 57 -6.74 16.42 -10.87
N ASN A 58 -5.57 15.79 -10.89
CA ASN A 58 -4.75 15.63 -12.11
C ASN A 58 -4.71 14.21 -12.66
N SER A 59 -5.29 13.23 -11.97
CA SER A 59 -5.40 11.84 -12.45
C SER A 59 -6.73 11.22 -12.04
N LYS A 60 -7.16 10.21 -12.82
CA LYS A 60 -8.33 9.37 -12.53
C LYS A 60 -7.94 8.08 -11.79
N ILE A 61 -6.66 7.83 -11.60
CA ILE A 61 -6.18 6.65 -10.90
C ILE A 61 -6.55 6.79 -9.41
N PRO A 62 -7.23 5.80 -8.81
CA PRO A 62 -7.56 5.82 -7.40
C PRO A 62 -6.33 5.93 -6.52
N LEU A 63 -6.47 6.58 -5.37
CA LEU A 63 -5.40 6.69 -4.39
C LEU A 63 -5.38 5.47 -3.47
N ASP A 64 -4.20 5.07 -3.11
CA ASP A 64 -3.88 4.10 -2.08
C ASP A 64 -3.13 4.85 -0.97
N ILE A 65 -3.87 5.31 0.03
CA ILE A 65 -3.37 6.24 1.06
C ILE A 65 -2.90 5.43 2.25
N HIS A 66 -1.59 5.37 2.43
CA HIS A 66 -0.92 4.69 3.53
C HIS A 66 -0.64 5.66 4.68
N LEU A 67 -1.43 5.55 5.76
CA LEU A 67 -1.32 6.45 6.91
C LEU A 67 -0.33 5.91 7.95
N MET A 68 0.93 6.31 7.85
CA MET A 68 1.96 6.10 8.87
C MET A 68 1.92 7.23 9.91
N VAL A 69 0.81 7.31 10.63
CA VAL A 69 0.51 8.43 11.54
C VAL A 69 -0.09 7.94 12.85
N GLU A 70 0.26 8.59 13.96
CA GLU A 70 -0.38 8.36 15.25
C GLU A 70 -1.82 8.89 15.29
N ASN A 71 -2.70 8.23 16.04
CA ASN A 71 -4.10 8.62 16.22
C ASN A 71 -4.84 8.89 14.90
N PRO A 72 -4.89 7.89 13.97
CA PRO A 72 -5.51 8.05 12.66
C PRO A 72 -6.99 8.44 12.73
N GLU A 73 -7.72 8.10 13.81
CA GLU A 73 -9.12 8.44 14.04
C GLU A 73 -9.40 9.95 13.98
N ILE A 74 -8.43 10.79 14.35
CA ILE A 74 -8.53 12.24 14.25
C ILE A 74 -8.16 12.71 12.84
N LYS A 75 -7.09 12.13 12.27
CA LYS A 75 -6.47 12.57 11.03
C LYS A 75 -7.27 12.19 9.78
N LEU A 76 -8.09 11.13 9.84
CA LEU A 76 -8.99 10.75 8.75
C LEU A 76 -9.93 11.90 8.30
N SER A 77 -10.26 12.84 9.21
CA SER A 77 -11.10 13.97 8.88
C SER A 77 -10.42 15.00 7.97
N TYR A 78 -9.10 14.96 7.85
CA TYR A 78 -8.32 15.90 7.03
C TYR A 78 -8.27 15.51 5.55
N PHE A 79 -8.63 14.25 5.23
CA PHE A 79 -8.58 13.69 3.89
C PHE A 79 -9.96 13.55 3.26
N GLU A 80 -9.99 13.71 1.94
CA GLU A 80 -11.14 13.40 1.11
C GLU A 80 -10.89 12.08 0.37
N PHE A 81 -11.76 11.09 0.60
CA PHE A 81 -11.66 9.77 -0.01
C PHE A 81 -12.76 9.56 -1.05
N GLY A 82 -12.45 8.81 -2.12
CA GLY A 82 -13.43 8.31 -3.09
C GLY A 82 -13.72 6.83 -2.86
N SER A 83 -14.78 6.32 -3.51
CA SER A 83 -15.23 4.92 -3.37
C SER A 83 -14.19 3.89 -3.85
N ASP A 84 -13.30 4.29 -4.75
CA ASP A 84 -12.28 3.40 -5.30
C ASP A 84 -10.93 3.51 -4.58
N ASP A 85 -10.78 4.52 -3.71
CA ASP A 85 -9.56 4.72 -2.95
C ASP A 85 -9.38 3.62 -1.89
N ILE A 86 -8.13 3.31 -1.60
CA ILE A 86 -7.71 2.51 -0.44
C ILE A 86 -7.21 3.46 0.64
N VAL A 87 -7.53 3.16 1.90
CA VAL A 87 -6.94 3.82 3.07
C VAL A 87 -6.44 2.76 4.03
N SER A 88 -5.13 2.74 4.22
CA SER A 88 -4.43 1.82 5.11
C SER A 88 -4.05 2.53 6.41
N ILE A 89 -4.40 1.95 7.54
CA ILE A 89 -3.99 2.39 8.88
C ILE A 89 -3.14 1.31 9.55
N HIS A 90 -2.15 1.70 10.32
CA HIS A 90 -1.34 0.76 11.09
C HIS A 90 -2.07 0.26 12.35
N ALA A 91 -2.02 -1.06 12.58
CA ALA A 91 -2.58 -1.67 13.80
C ALA A 91 -1.95 -1.08 15.08
N GLU A 92 -0.72 -0.61 14.97
CA GLU A 92 0.09 -0.09 16.08
C GLU A 92 -0.26 1.35 16.47
N THR A 93 -1.03 2.10 15.65
CA THR A 93 -1.20 3.56 15.79
C THR A 93 -2.50 3.97 16.47
N THR A 94 -3.38 3.01 16.77
CA THR A 94 -4.65 3.27 17.45
C THR A 94 -5.03 2.16 18.43
N LYS A 95 -5.75 2.54 19.48
CA LYS A 95 -6.33 1.60 20.45
C LYS A 95 -7.67 1.03 19.99
N HIS A 96 -8.30 1.61 18.97
CA HIS A 96 -9.65 1.31 18.52
C HIS A 96 -9.70 0.99 17.02
N ILE A 97 -8.90 -0.01 16.59
CA ILE A 97 -8.71 -0.37 15.17
C ILE A 97 -10.06 -0.53 14.45
N GLN A 98 -10.97 -1.34 14.98
CA GLN A 98 -12.27 -1.60 14.36
C GLN A 98 -13.07 -0.31 14.10
N ARG A 99 -13.07 0.61 15.06
CA ARG A 99 -13.74 1.92 14.90
C ARG A 99 -13.16 2.72 13.75
N VAL A 100 -11.83 2.74 13.62
CA VAL A 100 -11.14 3.51 12.56
C VAL A 100 -11.42 2.89 11.18
N LEU A 101 -11.38 1.56 11.07
CA LEU A 101 -11.74 0.86 9.83
C LEU A 101 -13.20 1.16 9.43
N THR A 102 -14.12 1.12 10.38
CA THR A 102 -15.52 1.51 10.14
C THR A 102 -15.64 2.96 9.65
N GLN A 103 -14.89 3.90 10.23
CA GLN A 103 -14.89 5.30 9.79
C GLN A 103 -14.40 5.45 8.33
N ILE A 104 -13.38 4.67 7.91
CA ILE A 104 -12.90 4.64 6.52
C ILE A 104 -14.02 4.18 5.59
N LYS A 105 -14.65 3.05 5.90
CA LYS A 105 -15.78 2.52 5.11
C LYS A 105 -16.98 3.47 5.05
N GLN A 106 -17.32 4.15 6.14
CA GLN A 106 -18.39 5.15 6.18
C GLN A 106 -18.10 6.37 5.29
N LYS A 107 -16.83 6.70 5.06
CA LYS A 107 -16.41 7.72 4.09
C LYS A 107 -16.37 7.22 2.64
N GLY A 108 -16.66 5.94 2.41
CA GLY A 108 -16.77 5.32 1.10
C GLY A 108 -15.49 4.66 0.57
N ALA A 109 -14.35 4.75 1.27
CA ALA A 109 -13.10 4.13 0.83
C ALA A 109 -12.99 2.66 1.26
N LYS A 110 -12.09 1.91 0.64
CA LYS A 110 -11.68 0.57 1.06
C LYS A 110 -10.78 0.67 2.28
N ALA A 111 -11.12 -0.08 3.33
CA ALA A 111 -10.38 -0.08 4.58
C ALA A 111 -9.31 -1.20 4.59
N PHE A 112 -8.05 -0.82 4.68
CA PHE A 112 -6.94 -1.77 4.81
C PHE A 112 -6.30 -1.65 6.20
N LEU A 113 -5.88 -2.80 6.75
CA LEU A 113 -5.10 -2.84 7.99
C LEU A 113 -3.64 -3.13 7.66
N ALA A 114 -2.76 -2.19 8.00
CA ALA A 114 -1.31 -2.33 7.85
C ALA A 114 -0.69 -2.97 9.09
N LEU A 115 0.23 -3.92 8.88
CA LEU A 115 0.97 -4.60 9.93
C LEU A 115 2.48 -4.45 9.71
N ASN A 116 3.20 -3.92 10.70
CA ASN A 116 4.67 -3.87 10.70
C ASN A 116 5.30 -5.28 10.66
N PRO A 117 6.57 -5.42 10.27
CA PRO A 117 7.22 -6.74 10.17
C PRO A 117 7.08 -7.60 11.43
N ALA A 118 7.22 -7.02 12.61
CA ALA A 118 7.14 -7.72 13.89
C ALA A 118 5.72 -7.90 14.45
N THR A 119 4.71 -7.21 13.91
CA THR A 119 3.34 -7.24 14.43
C THR A 119 2.66 -8.57 14.13
N PRO A 120 2.08 -9.25 15.13
CA PRO A 120 1.45 -10.55 14.95
C PRO A 120 0.22 -10.50 14.03
N ILE A 121 0.00 -11.56 13.25
CA ILE A 121 -1.19 -11.68 12.38
C ILE A 121 -2.49 -11.87 13.18
N SER A 122 -2.42 -12.20 14.48
CA SER A 122 -3.59 -12.31 15.36
C SER A 122 -4.37 -11.00 15.52
N TYR A 123 -3.82 -9.85 15.15
CA TYR A 123 -4.59 -8.61 15.03
C TYR A 123 -5.77 -8.74 14.04
N LEU A 124 -5.71 -9.68 13.10
CA LEU A 124 -6.77 -9.93 12.12
C LEU A 124 -7.92 -10.78 12.67
N ASP A 125 -7.75 -11.46 13.80
CA ASP A 125 -8.66 -12.51 14.26
C ASP A 125 -10.14 -12.08 14.39
N TYR A 126 -10.38 -10.81 14.71
CA TYR A 126 -11.72 -10.24 14.92
C TYR A 126 -12.04 -9.07 13.98
N LEU A 127 -11.28 -8.88 12.89
CA LEU A 127 -11.40 -7.71 12.01
C LEU A 127 -11.70 -8.06 10.54
N LEU A 128 -11.84 -9.36 10.20
CA LEU A 128 -11.97 -9.80 8.81
C LEU A 128 -13.23 -9.26 8.12
N ASP A 129 -14.32 -9.03 8.85
CA ASP A 129 -15.54 -8.41 8.32
C ASP A 129 -15.41 -6.89 8.13
N ASP A 130 -14.44 -6.28 8.79
CA ASP A 130 -14.25 -4.83 8.79
C ASP A 130 -13.22 -4.35 7.75
N ILE A 131 -12.46 -5.27 7.12
CA ILE A 131 -11.38 -4.93 6.18
C ILE A 131 -11.67 -5.40 4.75
N ASP A 132 -11.14 -4.66 3.79
CA ASP A 132 -11.14 -5.01 2.37
C ASP A 132 -9.75 -5.53 1.91
N GLY A 133 -8.71 -5.27 2.71
CA GLY A 133 -7.36 -5.76 2.49
C GLY A 133 -6.46 -5.69 3.72
N VAL A 134 -5.33 -6.37 3.63
CA VAL A 134 -4.24 -6.35 4.61
C VAL A 134 -2.98 -5.86 3.91
N MET A 135 -2.39 -4.77 4.41
CA MET A 135 -1.07 -4.33 3.98
C MET A 135 0.00 -4.94 4.88
N LEU A 136 0.98 -5.59 4.30
CA LEU A 136 2.09 -6.18 5.03
C LEU A 136 3.38 -5.41 4.72
N MET A 137 3.90 -4.71 5.73
CA MET A 137 5.21 -4.10 5.63
C MET A 137 6.26 -5.18 5.53
N THR A 138 7.09 -5.12 4.51
CA THR A 138 8.21 -6.06 4.28
C THR A 138 9.56 -5.45 4.63
N VAL A 139 9.54 -4.18 5.05
CA VAL A 139 10.61 -3.41 5.71
C VAL A 139 10.02 -2.66 6.91
N ASN A 140 10.83 -2.07 7.76
CA ASN A 140 10.29 -1.13 8.75
C ASN A 140 9.86 0.17 8.05
N PRO A 141 8.66 0.71 8.35
CA PRO A 141 8.16 1.90 7.67
C PRO A 141 9.01 3.14 7.95
N GLY A 142 8.93 4.15 7.04
CA GLY A 142 9.55 5.46 7.20
C GLY A 142 10.57 5.85 6.14
N PHE A 143 11.23 4.91 5.48
CA PHE A 143 12.29 5.20 4.49
C PHE A 143 12.26 4.21 3.32
N ALA A 144 12.49 4.72 2.11
CA ALA A 144 12.69 3.89 0.92
C ALA A 144 14.11 3.26 0.90
N GLY A 145 14.32 2.25 0.04
CA GLY A 145 15.63 1.67 -0.23
C GLY A 145 16.13 0.64 0.78
N GLN A 146 15.31 0.22 1.74
CA GLN A 146 15.66 -0.83 2.70
C GLN A 146 15.63 -2.22 2.05
N ASN A 147 16.34 -3.18 2.65
CA ASN A 147 16.30 -4.58 2.23
C ASN A 147 15.07 -5.30 2.79
N LEU A 148 14.53 -6.24 1.99
CA LEU A 148 13.45 -7.13 2.42
C LEU A 148 13.83 -7.87 3.72
N ILE A 149 12.94 -7.86 4.69
CA ILE A 149 13.04 -8.71 5.88
C ILE A 149 12.52 -10.11 5.50
N PRO A 150 13.37 -11.15 5.43
CA PRO A 150 12.98 -12.45 4.85
C PRO A 150 11.79 -13.12 5.55
N GLN A 151 11.62 -12.88 6.85
CA GLN A 151 10.50 -13.44 7.63
C GLN A 151 9.13 -12.91 7.16
N CYS A 152 9.08 -11.75 6.49
CA CYS A 152 7.84 -11.19 5.97
C CYS A 152 7.25 -12.04 4.83
N LEU A 153 8.07 -12.79 4.07
CA LEU A 153 7.54 -13.74 3.07
C LEU A 153 6.70 -14.82 3.75
N LYS A 154 7.17 -15.40 4.85
CA LYS A 154 6.40 -16.36 5.65
C LYS A 154 5.14 -15.74 6.24
N LYS A 155 5.20 -14.45 6.63
CA LYS A 155 4.04 -13.73 7.15
C LYS A 155 2.96 -13.55 6.07
N ILE A 156 3.35 -13.25 4.83
CA ILE A 156 2.42 -13.18 3.69
C ILE A 156 1.71 -14.52 3.50
N GLU A 157 2.46 -15.63 3.48
CA GLU A 157 1.89 -17.00 3.36
C GLU A 157 0.90 -17.29 4.49
N GLN A 158 1.24 -16.93 5.73
CA GLN A 158 0.38 -17.14 6.89
C GLN A 158 -0.91 -16.33 6.82
N VAL A 159 -0.85 -15.05 6.38
CA VAL A 159 -2.03 -14.21 6.20
C VAL A 159 -2.91 -14.78 5.09
N ARG A 160 -2.34 -15.19 3.94
CA ARG A 160 -3.12 -15.79 2.86
C ARG A 160 -3.82 -17.08 3.32
N ALA A 161 -3.10 -17.96 4.00
CA ALA A 161 -3.66 -19.20 4.55
C ALA A 161 -4.76 -18.95 5.59
N LEU A 162 -4.60 -17.93 6.44
CA LEU A 162 -5.63 -17.52 7.42
C LEU A 162 -6.90 -17.04 6.71
N LEU A 163 -6.74 -16.16 5.72
CA LEU A 163 -7.87 -15.60 4.98
C LEU A 163 -8.62 -16.69 4.20
N ASP A 164 -7.91 -17.55 3.49
CA ASP A 164 -8.50 -18.63 2.71
C ASP A 164 -9.18 -19.68 3.62
N GLY A 165 -8.53 -20.04 4.71
CA GLY A 165 -9.06 -21.01 5.67
C GLY A 165 -10.31 -20.54 6.42
N ARG A 166 -10.53 -19.23 6.51
CA ARG A 166 -11.72 -18.63 7.13
C ARG A 166 -12.80 -18.18 6.12
N GLY A 167 -12.60 -18.40 4.82
CA GLY A 167 -13.58 -18.04 3.78
C GLY A 167 -13.48 -16.58 3.28
N TYR A 168 -12.41 -15.87 3.62
CA TYR A 168 -12.14 -14.48 3.24
C TYR A 168 -11.12 -14.37 2.11
N SER A 169 -11.13 -15.31 1.17
CA SER A 169 -10.19 -15.31 0.03
C SER A 169 -10.30 -14.07 -0.87
N HIS A 170 -11.40 -13.31 -0.77
CA HIS A 170 -11.60 -12.04 -1.48
C HIS A 170 -10.82 -10.86 -0.89
N ILE A 171 -10.36 -10.94 0.38
CA ILE A 171 -9.55 -9.89 1.01
C ILE A 171 -8.18 -9.84 0.33
N GLU A 172 -7.79 -8.63 -0.10
CA GLU A 172 -6.54 -8.40 -0.81
C GLU A 172 -5.34 -8.38 0.15
N ILE A 173 -4.18 -8.80 -0.34
CA ILE A 173 -2.91 -8.68 0.39
C ILE A 173 -2.00 -7.75 -0.40
N GLU A 174 -1.72 -6.61 0.19
CA GLU A 174 -0.78 -5.64 -0.29
C GLU A 174 0.58 -5.81 0.38
N VAL A 175 1.65 -5.60 -0.36
CA VAL A 175 3.03 -5.64 0.16
C VAL A 175 3.74 -4.33 -0.12
N ASP A 176 4.34 -3.78 0.93
CA ASP A 176 5.12 -2.55 0.86
C ASP A 176 6.50 -2.73 1.50
N GLY A 177 7.53 -2.36 0.74
CA GLY A 177 8.94 -2.43 1.11
C GLY A 177 9.75 -3.43 0.28
N ASN A 178 10.78 -2.95 -0.40
CA ASN A 178 11.67 -3.72 -1.28
C ASN A 178 10.94 -4.66 -2.26
N VAL A 179 9.87 -4.16 -2.85
CA VAL A 179 9.13 -4.82 -3.94
C VAL A 179 9.97 -4.75 -5.22
N SER A 180 11.07 -5.49 -5.22
CA SER A 180 12.02 -5.56 -6.32
C SER A 180 11.61 -6.62 -7.35
N PHE A 181 12.16 -6.53 -8.56
CA PHE A 181 11.94 -7.54 -9.60
C PHE A 181 12.31 -8.96 -9.13
N GLU A 182 13.27 -9.10 -8.22
CA GLU A 182 13.66 -10.39 -7.62
C GLU A 182 12.64 -10.87 -6.58
N ASN A 183 12.05 -9.95 -5.82
CA ASN A 183 11.18 -10.29 -4.69
C ASN A 183 9.71 -10.44 -5.10
N ILE A 184 9.25 -9.76 -6.15
CA ILE A 184 7.87 -9.85 -6.66
C ILE A 184 7.41 -11.31 -6.85
N PRO A 185 8.16 -12.21 -7.53
CA PRO A 185 7.72 -13.59 -7.69
C PRO A 185 7.58 -14.34 -6.36
N LYS A 186 8.45 -14.04 -5.39
CA LYS A 186 8.41 -14.64 -4.05
C LYS A 186 7.18 -14.18 -3.27
N MET A 187 6.91 -12.86 -3.31
CA MET A 187 5.75 -12.23 -2.64
C MET A 187 4.44 -12.69 -3.26
N LYS A 188 4.36 -12.74 -4.60
CA LYS A 188 3.20 -13.28 -5.33
C LYS A 188 2.95 -14.74 -4.97
N LYS A 189 3.98 -15.58 -5.00
CA LYS A 189 3.87 -17.00 -4.60
C LYS A 189 3.39 -17.16 -3.16
N ALA A 190 3.78 -16.25 -2.28
CA ALA A 190 3.33 -16.19 -0.88
C ALA A 190 1.86 -15.75 -0.73
N GLY A 191 1.24 -15.16 -1.77
CA GLY A 191 -0.18 -14.81 -1.79
C GLY A 191 -0.48 -13.32 -1.84
N ALA A 192 0.52 -12.45 -2.03
CA ALA A 192 0.30 -11.03 -2.29
C ALA A 192 -0.29 -10.80 -3.69
N ASN A 193 -1.12 -9.76 -3.82
CA ASN A 193 -1.75 -9.39 -5.10
C ASN A 193 -1.76 -7.87 -5.36
N ILE A 194 -1.35 -7.01 -4.40
CA ILE A 194 -1.07 -5.60 -4.63
C ILE A 194 0.40 -5.35 -4.27
N PHE A 195 1.12 -4.70 -5.18
CA PHE A 195 2.57 -4.53 -5.09
C PHE A 195 2.93 -3.05 -5.12
N VAL A 196 3.43 -2.52 -3.99
CA VAL A 196 3.88 -1.13 -3.87
C VAL A 196 5.24 -0.97 -4.57
N GLY A 197 5.22 -0.33 -5.72
CA GLY A 197 6.39 -0.18 -6.59
C GLY A 197 7.21 1.07 -6.27
N GLY A 198 8.33 0.91 -5.57
CA GLY A 198 9.27 2.00 -5.25
C GLY A 198 10.52 2.01 -6.13
N THR A 199 11.65 2.48 -5.54
CA THR A 199 12.97 2.60 -6.20
C THR A 199 13.56 1.26 -6.66
N SER A 200 13.11 0.14 -6.11
CA SER A 200 13.57 -1.20 -6.48
C SER A 200 12.80 -1.82 -7.65
N SER A 201 11.75 -1.17 -8.13
CA SER A 201 10.91 -1.62 -9.26
C SER A 201 10.48 -0.47 -10.16
N VAL A 202 9.30 0.15 -9.94
CA VAL A 202 8.73 1.18 -10.85
C VAL A 202 9.70 2.34 -11.10
N PHE A 203 10.36 2.83 -10.07
CA PHE A 203 11.30 3.95 -10.16
C PHE A 203 12.78 3.49 -10.20
N ASN A 204 13.03 2.26 -10.65
CA ASN A 204 14.40 1.77 -10.85
C ASN A 204 15.06 2.53 -12.02
N GLN A 205 16.20 3.16 -11.74
CA GLN A 205 16.86 4.06 -12.68
C GLN A 205 17.61 3.35 -13.83
N SER A 206 17.66 2.01 -13.83
CA SER A 206 18.30 1.25 -14.92
C SER A 206 17.46 1.23 -16.21
N HIS A 207 16.18 1.56 -16.13
CA HIS A 207 15.23 1.54 -17.23
C HIS A 207 14.22 2.70 -17.09
N THR A 208 13.46 2.96 -18.14
CA THR A 208 12.32 3.90 -18.08
C THR A 208 11.19 3.36 -17.18
N ILE A 209 10.31 4.25 -16.73
CA ILE A 209 9.14 3.84 -15.93
C ILE A 209 8.25 2.87 -16.73
N ASP A 210 8.05 3.11 -18.03
CA ASP A 210 7.28 2.21 -18.92
C ASP A 210 7.88 0.80 -18.97
N GLU A 211 9.20 0.69 -19.16
CA GLU A 211 9.91 -0.60 -19.19
C GLU A 211 9.83 -1.31 -17.82
N ASN A 212 9.97 -0.57 -16.75
CA ASN A 212 9.87 -1.10 -15.40
C ASN A 212 8.47 -1.65 -15.11
N ILE A 213 7.41 -0.93 -15.49
CA ILE A 213 6.02 -1.40 -15.34
C ILE A 213 5.79 -2.65 -16.21
N ALA A 214 6.23 -2.65 -17.46
CA ALA A 214 6.11 -3.82 -18.34
C ALA A 214 6.80 -5.05 -17.72
N LYS A 215 8.00 -4.88 -17.18
CA LYS A 215 8.72 -5.94 -16.48
C LYS A 215 7.97 -6.46 -15.24
N MET A 216 7.37 -5.58 -14.44
CA MET A 216 6.51 -6.02 -13.31
C MET A 216 5.32 -6.84 -13.80
N ARG A 217 4.63 -6.39 -14.88
CA ARG A 217 3.50 -7.12 -15.48
C ARG A 217 3.90 -8.51 -15.99
N GLU A 218 5.12 -8.68 -16.51
CA GLU A 218 5.63 -9.99 -16.92
C GLU A 218 5.81 -10.93 -15.74
N LEU A 219 6.26 -10.43 -14.59
CA LEU A 219 6.43 -11.22 -13.37
C LEU A 219 5.11 -11.65 -12.74
N PHE A 220 4.00 -11.08 -13.17
CA PHE A 220 2.65 -11.48 -12.76
C PHE A 220 2.06 -12.62 -13.60
N LYS A 221 2.69 -13.00 -14.72
CA LYS A 221 2.28 -14.15 -15.54
C LYS A 221 2.73 -15.47 -14.90
#